data_4cda9ffe9d43a08c1e2e34357270913d
#
_entry.id   4cda9ffe9d43a08c1e2e34357270913d
#
_cell.length_a   1.000
_cell.length_b   1.000
_cell.length_c   1.000
_cell.angle_alpha   90.00
_cell.angle_beta   90.00
_cell.angle_gamma   90.00
#
_symmetry.space_group_name_H-M   'P 1'
#
loop_
_entity.id
_entity.type
_entity.pdbx_description
1 polymer ?
#
loop_
_entity_poly.entity_id
_entity_poly.type
_entity_poly.pdbx_seq_one_letter_code
_entity_poly.pdbx_strand_id
1 'polypeptide(L)'
;MTNLLMKEADIILATGGPGMVKAAYSSGKPALGVGAGNTPAIIDDSADILLAVNSIIHSKTFDNGMICASEQSVIVLDKVYAKVKKEFAARGCYFLDPAETEKVRKTIIINGALNAKIVGQKAARIAELSGVTVPADTKILIGEVESVDISEEFAHEKLSPVLAMYRAKDFGDALDKAEHLIADGGYGHTASLYIDVIGGKDKIDEYTHRMKTCRILVNTPSSCLLYTSDAADDK
;
A
#
# COMPACT_ATOMS: atom_id res chain seq x y z
N MET A 1 10.57 22.71 -17.08
CA MET A 1 9.15 23.09 -17.24
C MET A 1 8.43 23.20 -15.89
N THR A 2 8.45 22.21 -15.03
CA THR A 2 7.76 22.23 -13.71
C THR A 2 8.11 23.43 -12.82
N ASN A 3 9.39 23.76 -12.68
CA ASN A 3 9.82 24.91 -11.87
C ASN A 3 9.33 26.26 -12.41
N LEU A 4 9.15 26.37 -13.73
CA LEU A 4 8.59 27.59 -14.34
C LEU A 4 7.11 27.71 -14.02
N LEU A 5 6.36 26.61 -14.15
CA LEU A 5 4.93 26.58 -13.79
C LEU A 5 4.72 26.93 -12.32
N MET A 6 5.55 26.40 -11.43
CA MET A 6 5.49 26.73 -9.98
C MET A 6 5.76 28.21 -9.69
N LYS A 7 6.58 28.89 -10.49
CA LYS A 7 6.84 30.34 -10.33
C LYS A 7 5.69 31.22 -10.82
N GLU A 8 4.97 30.78 -11.84
CA GLU A 8 3.88 31.54 -12.44
C GLU A 8 2.52 31.28 -11.76
N ALA A 9 2.37 30.15 -11.04
CA ALA A 9 1.13 29.82 -10.34
C ALA A 9 0.87 30.73 -9.15
N ASP A 10 -0.40 31.03 -8.87
CA ASP A 10 -0.82 31.75 -7.66
C ASP A 10 -0.82 30.84 -6.43
N ILE A 11 -1.19 29.58 -6.61
CA ILE A 11 -1.15 28.52 -5.60
C ILE A 11 -0.72 27.21 -6.25
N ILE A 12 -0.01 26.37 -5.51
CA ILE A 12 0.49 25.09 -5.98
C ILE A 12 -0.16 23.95 -5.18
N LEU A 13 -0.81 23.02 -5.87
CA LEU A 13 -1.18 21.71 -5.33
C LEU A 13 -0.25 20.67 -5.95
N ALA A 14 0.66 20.14 -5.15
CA ALA A 14 1.67 19.20 -5.60
C ALA A 14 1.46 17.82 -4.96
N THR A 15 1.20 16.82 -5.79
CA THR A 15 1.17 15.40 -5.37
C THR A 15 2.33 14.68 -6.02
N GLY A 16 3.19 14.05 -5.21
CA GLY A 16 4.34 13.32 -5.74
C GLY A 16 5.36 12.95 -4.68
N GLY A 17 6.49 12.42 -5.12
CA GLY A 17 7.57 12.05 -4.21
C GLY A 17 8.21 13.26 -3.49
N PRO A 18 9.08 13.01 -2.50
CA PRO A 18 9.66 14.05 -1.63
C PRO A 18 10.32 15.19 -2.40
N GLY A 19 10.93 14.90 -3.54
CA GLY A 19 11.57 15.91 -4.40
C GLY A 19 10.58 16.92 -4.99
N MET A 20 9.40 16.47 -5.40
CA MET A 20 8.33 17.31 -5.93
C MET A 20 7.77 18.21 -4.83
N VAL A 21 7.47 17.65 -3.67
CA VAL A 21 6.96 18.39 -2.50
C VAL A 21 7.95 19.45 -2.05
N LYS A 22 9.24 19.09 -1.98
CA LYS A 22 10.31 20.06 -1.65
C LYS A 22 10.39 21.19 -2.69
N ALA A 23 10.30 20.88 -3.98
CA ALA A 23 10.32 21.89 -5.03
C ALA A 23 9.11 22.85 -4.93
N ALA A 24 7.91 22.32 -4.62
CA ALA A 24 6.71 23.13 -4.43
C ALA A 24 6.88 24.11 -3.26
N TYR A 25 7.29 23.64 -2.09
CA TYR A 25 7.52 24.51 -0.93
C TYR A 25 8.69 25.50 -1.12
N SER A 26 9.66 25.15 -1.95
CA SER A 26 10.81 26.02 -2.25
C SER A 26 10.54 27.01 -3.38
N SER A 27 9.36 27.00 -3.98
CA SER A 27 9.02 27.88 -5.12
C SER A 27 8.82 29.35 -4.74
N GLY A 28 8.58 29.63 -3.44
CA GLY A 28 8.20 30.96 -2.95
C GLY A 28 6.72 31.30 -3.12
N LYS A 29 5.90 30.32 -3.54
CA LYS A 29 4.44 30.45 -3.70
C LYS A 29 3.70 29.67 -2.62
N PRO A 30 2.44 30.03 -2.29
CA PRO A 30 1.60 29.20 -1.45
C PRO A 30 1.50 27.79 -2.04
N ALA A 31 1.82 26.77 -1.26
CA ALA A 31 1.84 25.38 -1.73
C ALA A 31 1.22 24.42 -0.72
N LEU A 32 0.46 23.46 -1.25
CA LEU A 32 -0.03 22.28 -0.55
C LEU A 32 0.66 21.06 -1.17
N GLY A 33 1.60 20.48 -0.45
CA GLY A 33 2.35 19.30 -0.91
C GLY A 33 1.85 18.03 -0.25
N VAL A 34 1.56 17.01 -1.06
CA VAL A 34 1.18 15.67 -0.62
C VAL A 34 2.28 14.70 -1.03
N GLY A 35 2.87 14.03 -0.05
CA GLY A 35 3.99 13.10 -0.23
C GLY A 35 3.54 11.68 -0.60
N ALA A 36 4.50 10.76 -0.48
CA ALA A 36 4.28 9.32 -0.67
C ALA A 36 3.25 8.77 0.32
N GLY A 37 2.56 7.72 -0.07
CA GLY A 37 1.66 6.95 0.79
C GLY A 37 2.25 5.59 1.12
N ASN A 38 1.88 5.04 2.27
CA ASN A 38 2.17 3.66 2.61
C ASN A 38 0.90 3.04 3.18
N THR A 39 0.03 2.59 2.28
CA THR A 39 -1.32 2.13 2.61
C THR A 39 -1.28 0.73 3.22
N PRO A 40 -1.52 0.55 4.54
CA PRO A 40 -1.74 -0.75 5.13
C PRO A 40 -3.20 -1.19 4.98
N ALA A 41 -3.39 -2.50 4.76
CA ALA A 41 -4.69 -3.16 4.82
C ALA A 41 -4.69 -4.19 5.95
N ILE A 42 -5.63 -4.08 6.89
CA ILE A 42 -5.81 -5.06 7.96
C ILE A 42 -6.92 -6.04 7.56
N ILE A 43 -6.68 -7.34 7.74
CA ILE A 43 -7.70 -8.40 7.60
C ILE A 43 -7.94 -9.00 8.99
N ASP A 44 -9.07 -8.64 9.58
CA ASP A 44 -9.54 -9.15 10.87
C ASP A 44 -10.00 -10.62 10.78
N ASP A 45 -10.03 -11.33 11.89
CA ASP A 45 -10.47 -12.73 11.93
C ASP A 45 -11.97 -12.93 11.65
N SER A 46 -12.75 -11.86 11.71
CA SER A 46 -14.18 -11.83 11.35
C SER A 46 -14.45 -11.42 9.89
N ALA A 47 -13.41 -11.06 9.13
CA ALA A 47 -13.56 -10.57 7.77
C ALA A 47 -14.11 -11.62 6.80
N ASP A 48 -14.88 -11.18 5.80
CA ASP A 48 -15.08 -11.95 4.58
C ASP A 48 -13.77 -12.01 3.80
N ILE A 49 -13.09 -13.16 3.90
CA ILE A 49 -11.77 -13.36 3.29
C ILE A 49 -11.83 -13.26 1.77
N LEU A 50 -12.91 -13.72 1.15
CA LEU A 50 -13.05 -13.66 -0.32
C LEU A 50 -13.17 -12.22 -0.78
N LEU A 51 -13.99 -11.42 -0.10
CA LEU A 51 -14.13 -9.99 -0.35
C LEU A 51 -12.79 -9.28 -0.13
N ALA A 52 -12.13 -9.49 1.01
CA ALA A 52 -10.88 -8.84 1.37
C ALA A 52 -9.78 -9.10 0.34
N VAL A 53 -9.49 -10.37 0.06
CA VAL A 53 -8.44 -10.77 -0.88
C VAL A 53 -8.74 -10.27 -2.29
N ASN A 54 -9.98 -10.39 -2.75
CA ASN A 54 -10.38 -9.94 -4.09
C ASN A 54 -10.22 -8.42 -4.24
N SER A 55 -10.65 -7.66 -3.24
CA SER A 55 -10.52 -6.21 -3.19
C SER A 55 -9.06 -5.75 -3.24
N ILE A 56 -8.20 -6.39 -2.43
CA ILE A 56 -6.77 -6.07 -2.38
C ILE A 56 -6.08 -6.43 -3.71
N ILE A 57 -6.38 -7.59 -4.30
CA ILE A 57 -5.81 -7.96 -5.60
C ILE A 57 -6.25 -6.96 -6.67
N HIS A 58 -7.53 -6.63 -6.72
CA HIS A 58 -8.07 -5.68 -7.69
C HIS A 58 -7.40 -4.31 -7.55
N SER A 59 -7.30 -3.82 -6.32
CA SER A 59 -6.65 -2.55 -5.99
C SER A 59 -5.15 -2.56 -6.35
N LYS A 60 -4.43 -3.61 -5.96
CA LYS A 60 -2.98 -3.71 -6.17
C LYS A 60 -2.58 -3.97 -7.62
N THR A 61 -3.47 -4.52 -8.44
CA THR A 61 -3.22 -4.75 -9.87
C THR A 61 -3.73 -3.62 -10.76
N PHE A 62 -4.56 -2.72 -10.23
CA PHE A 62 -4.98 -1.53 -10.95
C PHE A 62 -3.74 -0.70 -11.32
N ASP A 63 -3.59 -0.42 -12.60
CA ASP A 63 -2.42 0.29 -13.17
C ASP A 63 -1.07 -0.29 -12.69
N ASN A 64 -0.99 -1.62 -12.59
CA ASN A 64 0.16 -2.35 -12.02
C ASN A 64 0.62 -1.80 -10.65
N GLY A 65 -0.29 -1.39 -9.81
CA GLY A 65 0.00 -0.90 -8.45
C GLY A 65 0.69 0.46 -8.38
N MET A 66 0.67 1.23 -9.46
CA MET A 66 1.31 2.54 -9.54
C MET A 66 0.52 3.62 -8.80
N ILE A 67 -0.79 3.43 -8.60
CA ILE A 67 -1.59 4.37 -7.81
C ILE A 67 -1.12 4.40 -6.35
N CYS A 68 -0.85 5.59 -5.83
CA CYS A 68 -0.32 5.81 -4.48
C CYS A 68 -1.25 5.32 -3.36
N ALA A 69 -2.55 5.17 -3.64
CA ALA A 69 -3.55 4.64 -2.71
C ALA A 69 -3.60 3.10 -2.68
N SER A 70 -2.91 2.38 -3.59
CA SER A 70 -2.91 0.92 -3.56
C SER A 70 -2.24 0.39 -2.30
N GLU A 71 -2.70 -0.76 -1.83
CA GLU A 71 -2.16 -1.40 -0.64
C GLU A 71 -0.66 -1.70 -0.83
N GLN A 72 0.16 -1.28 0.13
CA GLN A 72 1.59 -1.58 0.17
C GLN A 72 1.86 -2.77 1.08
N SER A 73 0.99 -2.97 2.06
CA SER A 73 1.12 -4.00 3.08
C SER A 73 -0.24 -4.60 3.44
N VAL A 74 -0.26 -5.90 3.71
CA VAL A 74 -1.42 -6.60 4.27
C VAL A 74 -1.04 -7.18 5.62
N ILE A 75 -1.79 -6.80 6.66
CA ILE A 75 -1.59 -7.26 8.02
C ILE A 75 -2.75 -8.20 8.35
N VAL A 76 -2.46 -9.46 8.58
CA VAL A 76 -3.47 -10.51 8.72
C VAL A 76 -3.42 -11.10 10.12
N LEU A 77 -4.58 -11.17 10.78
CA LEU A 77 -4.68 -11.81 12.09
C LEU A 77 -4.35 -13.31 11.99
N ASP A 78 -3.59 -13.80 12.95
CA ASP A 78 -3.02 -15.16 12.97
C ASP A 78 -4.08 -16.26 12.72
N LYS A 79 -5.26 -16.13 13.31
CA LYS A 79 -6.35 -17.11 13.17
C LYS A 79 -6.80 -17.35 11.73
N VAL A 80 -6.68 -16.35 10.86
CA VAL A 80 -7.11 -16.45 9.45
C VAL A 80 -5.95 -16.42 8.47
N TYR A 81 -4.73 -16.26 8.94
CA TYR A 81 -3.53 -16.09 8.12
C TYR A 81 -3.38 -17.16 7.05
N ALA A 82 -3.46 -18.43 7.44
CA ALA A 82 -3.32 -19.54 6.49
C ALA A 82 -4.44 -19.58 5.42
N LYS A 83 -5.67 -19.18 5.80
CA LYS A 83 -6.80 -19.10 4.86
C LYS A 83 -6.61 -17.96 3.87
N VAL A 84 -6.19 -16.80 4.34
CA VAL A 84 -5.90 -15.61 3.51
C VAL A 84 -4.77 -15.90 2.54
N LYS A 85 -3.67 -16.51 3.03
CA LYS A 85 -2.54 -16.92 2.18
C LYS A 85 -2.98 -17.88 1.06
N LYS A 86 -3.77 -18.89 1.41
CA LYS A 86 -4.33 -19.85 0.42
C LYS A 86 -5.19 -19.15 -0.62
N GLU A 87 -6.02 -18.19 -0.22
CA GLU A 87 -6.90 -17.45 -1.11
C GLU A 87 -6.11 -16.54 -2.07
N PHE A 88 -5.09 -15.82 -1.59
CA PHE A 88 -4.19 -15.06 -2.46
C PHE A 88 -3.51 -15.97 -3.51
N ALA A 89 -2.96 -17.10 -3.08
CA ALA A 89 -2.31 -18.04 -3.98
C ALA A 89 -3.27 -18.60 -5.04
N ALA A 90 -4.50 -18.98 -4.65
CA ALA A 90 -5.52 -19.49 -5.55
C ALA A 90 -5.96 -18.47 -6.62
N ARG A 91 -5.74 -17.16 -6.38
CA ARG A 91 -6.08 -16.08 -7.30
C ARG A 91 -4.91 -15.55 -8.12
N GLY A 92 -3.79 -16.27 -8.14
CA GLY A 92 -2.63 -15.96 -8.99
C GLY A 92 -1.61 -15.03 -8.36
N CYS A 93 -1.61 -14.89 -7.02
CA CYS A 93 -0.52 -14.25 -6.31
C CYS A 93 0.59 -15.27 -6.00
N TYR A 94 1.84 -14.85 -6.12
CA TYR A 94 3.00 -15.68 -5.88
C TYR A 94 3.65 -15.31 -4.55
N PHE A 95 3.75 -16.28 -3.66
CA PHE A 95 4.46 -16.13 -2.39
C PHE A 95 5.93 -16.46 -2.60
N LEU A 96 6.76 -15.46 -2.38
CA LEU A 96 8.21 -15.60 -2.47
C LEU A 96 8.74 -16.50 -1.34
N ASP A 97 9.63 -17.41 -1.66
CA ASP A 97 10.38 -18.12 -0.63
C ASP A 97 11.41 -17.18 0.05
N PRO A 98 12.09 -17.58 1.13
CA PRO A 98 13.07 -16.72 1.80
C PRO A 98 14.22 -16.23 0.90
N ALA A 99 14.70 -17.06 -0.01
CA ALA A 99 15.78 -16.70 -0.93
C ALA A 99 15.30 -15.75 -2.03
N GLU A 100 14.11 -15.96 -2.53
CA GLU A 100 13.44 -15.09 -3.49
C GLU A 100 13.07 -13.75 -2.88
N THR A 101 12.57 -13.75 -1.63
CA THR A 101 12.27 -12.54 -0.87
C THR A 101 13.50 -11.65 -0.75
N GLU A 102 14.66 -12.23 -0.45
CA GLU A 102 15.91 -11.48 -0.37
C GLU A 102 16.34 -10.88 -1.72
N LYS A 103 16.11 -11.58 -2.82
CA LYS A 103 16.38 -11.06 -4.17
C LYS A 103 15.45 -9.90 -4.53
N VAL A 104 14.15 -10.04 -4.25
CA VAL A 104 13.17 -9.00 -4.51
C VAL A 104 13.42 -7.78 -3.60
N ARG A 105 13.76 -7.99 -2.32
CA ARG A 105 14.15 -6.93 -1.38
C ARG A 105 15.22 -6.02 -1.96
N LYS A 106 16.31 -6.59 -2.45
CA LYS A 106 17.42 -5.85 -3.10
C LYS A 106 17.02 -5.13 -4.39
N THR A 107 15.87 -5.47 -4.95
CA THR A 107 15.36 -4.86 -6.18
C THR A 107 14.40 -3.71 -5.89
N ILE A 108 13.72 -3.70 -4.75
CA ILE A 108 12.74 -2.65 -4.38
C ILE A 108 13.44 -1.31 -4.16
N ILE A 109 14.45 -1.29 -3.32
CA ILE A 109 15.20 -0.08 -2.96
C ILE A 109 16.63 -0.19 -3.49
N ILE A 110 17.07 0.82 -4.23
CA ILE A 110 18.43 0.93 -4.76
C ILE A 110 19.01 2.28 -4.30
N ASN A 111 20.15 2.25 -3.64
CA ASN A 111 20.84 3.46 -3.13
C ASN A 111 19.90 4.33 -2.24
N GLY A 112 19.07 3.70 -1.43
CA GLY A 112 18.14 4.40 -0.51
C GLY A 112 16.92 5.03 -1.17
N ALA A 113 16.64 4.71 -2.43
CA ALA A 113 15.47 5.21 -3.16
C ALA A 113 14.71 4.07 -3.85
N LEU A 114 13.40 4.26 -4.06
CA LEU A 114 12.59 3.34 -4.84
C LEU A 114 13.18 3.15 -6.23
N ASN A 115 13.34 1.88 -6.62
CA ASN A 115 13.84 1.54 -7.95
C ASN A 115 12.82 1.90 -9.05
N ALA A 116 13.11 2.95 -9.79
CA ALA A 116 12.23 3.42 -10.87
C ALA A 116 11.93 2.35 -11.95
N LYS A 117 12.77 1.31 -12.06
CA LYS A 117 12.59 0.24 -13.05
C LYS A 117 11.46 -0.73 -12.72
N ILE A 118 10.98 -0.75 -11.47
CA ILE A 118 9.85 -1.61 -11.05
C ILE A 118 8.51 -0.86 -11.05
N VAL A 119 8.52 0.47 -11.04
CA VAL A 119 7.31 1.29 -10.97
C VAL A 119 6.40 1.00 -12.16
N GLY A 120 5.15 0.61 -11.89
CA GLY A 120 4.15 0.31 -12.91
C GLY A 120 4.43 -0.94 -13.75
N GLN A 121 5.43 -1.75 -13.40
CA GLN A 121 5.75 -2.99 -14.12
C GLN A 121 4.86 -4.15 -13.67
N LYS A 122 4.66 -5.12 -14.54
CA LYS A 122 3.99 -6.39 -14.21
C LYS A 122 4.82 -7.20 -13.20
N ALA A 123 4.17 -7.99 -12.35
CA ALA A 123 4.83 -8.83 -11.35
C ALA A 123 5.90 -9.76 -11.96
N ALA A 124 5.62 -10.39 -13.10
CA ALA A 124 6.58 -11.27 -13.79
C ALA A 124 7.84 -10.49 -14.24
N ARG A 125 7.69 -9.22 -14.66
CA ARG A 125 8.85 -8.39 -15.05
C ARG A 125 9.71 -8.02 -13.84
N ILE A 126 9.08 -7.75 -12.70
CA ILE A 126 9.80 -7.47 -11.44
C ILE A 126 10.55 -8.72 -10.96
N ALA A 127 9.91 -9.89 -11.03
CA ALA A 127 10.56 -11.16 -10.73
C ALA A 127 11.79 -11.40 -11.61
N GLU A 128 11.68 -11.18 -12.92
CA GLU A 128 12.81 -11.26 -13.86
C GLU A 128 13.95 -10.32 -13.47
N LEU A 129 13.64 -9.05 -13.17
CA LEU A 129 14.64 -8.07 -12.74
C LEU A 129 15.33 -8.46 -11.42
N SER A 130 14.64 -9.23 -10.57
CA SER A 130 15.16 -9.75 -9.30
C SER A 130 15.88 -11.09 -9.44
N GLY A 131 15.90 -11.70 -10.64
CA GLY A 131 16.43 -13.04 -10.85
C GLY A 131 15.59 -14.13 -10.19
N VAL A 132 14.27 -13.96 -10.16
CA VAL A 132 13.26 -14.90 -9.66
C VAL A 132 12.40 -15.38 -10.83
N THR A 133 12.08 -16.67 -10.86
CA THR A 133 11.23 -17.25 -11.89
C THR A 133 9.83 -17.50 -11.34
N VAL A 134 8.81 -16.90 -11.96
CA VAL A 134 7.41 -17.05 -11.58
C VAL A 134 6.53 -17.36 -12.80
N PRO A 135 5.32 -17.88 -12.63
CA PRO A 135 4.35 -18.00 -13.72
C PRO A 135 4.10 -16.65 -14.42
N ALA A 136 3.97 -16.68 -15.76
CA ALA A 136 3.84 -15.45 -16.55
C ALA A 136 2.56 -14.64 -16.24
N ASP A 137 1.53 -15.29 -15.71
CA ASP A 137 0.26 -14.72 -15.30
C ASP A 137 0.21 -14.30 -13.82
N THR A 138 1.36 -14.34 -13.13
CA THR A 138 1.47 -13.88 -11.74
C THR A 138 0.99 -12.45 -11.60
N LYS A 139 0.02 -12.23 -10.71
CA LYS A 139 -0.59 -10.92 -10.49
C LYS A 139 0.18 -10.05 -9.52
N ILE A 140 0.63 -10.64 -8.42
CA ILE A 140 1.30 -9.93 -7.31
C ILE A 140 2.40 -10.82 -6.77
N LEU A 141 3.56 -10.25 -6.47
CA LEU A 141 4.62 -10.90 -5.68
C LEU A 141 4.38 -10.56 -4.20
N ILE A 142 4.27 -11.56 -3.35
CA ILE A 142 4.04 -11.37 -1.91
C ILE A 142 5.26 -11.84 -1.14
N GLY A 143 5.88 -10.93 -0.39
CA GLY A 143 6.88 -11.23 0.61
C GLY A 143 6.29 -11.34 2.00
N GLU A 144 6.47 -12.49 2.66
CA GLU A 144 6.13 -12.63 4.08
C GLU A 144 7.30 -12.06 4.89
N VAL A 145 7.05 -10.97 5.60
CA VAL A 145 8.07 -10.23 6.36
C VAL A 145 7.58 -9.93 7.77
N GLU A 146 8.51 -9.75 8.70
CA GLU A 146 8.18 -9.54 10.11
C GLU A 146 8.31 -8.07 10.54
N SER A 147 9.37 -7.40 10.07
CA SER A 147 9.65 -6.03 10.45
C SER A 147 8.78 -5.06 9.65
N VAL A 148 8.16 -4.13 10.38
CA VAL A 148 7.43 -2.98 9.82
C VAL A 148 8.26 -1.71 9.80
N ASP A 149 9.51 -1.79 10.28
CA ASP A 149 10.44 -0.68 10.31
C ASP A 149 10.88 -0.30 8.89
N ILE A 150 11.16 0.97 8.67
CA ILE A 150 11.57 1.51 7.37
C ILE A 150 12.92 0.95 6.87
N SER A 151 13.68 0.28 7.72
CA SER A 151 14.88 -0.47 7.30
C SER A 151 14.56 -1.76 6.53
N GLU A 152 13.31 -2.23 6.55
CA GLU A 152 12.81 -3.33 5.74
C GLU A 152 12.27 -2.79 4.41
N GLU A 153 12.85 -3.15 3.29
CA GLU A 153 12.49 -2.62 1.97
C GLU A 153 11.05 -2.96 1.58
N PHE A 154 10.49 -4.08 2.06
CA PHE A 154 9.08 -4.40 1.86
C PHE A 154 8.13 -3.47 2.64
N ALA A 155 8.61 -2.76 3.66
CA ALA A 155 7.81 -1.78 4.41
C ALA A 155 7.63 -0.45 3.66
N HIS A 156 8.40 -0.20 2.59
CA HIS A 156 8.29 1.02 1.79
C HIS A 156 7.11 1.03 0.81
N GLU A 157 6.79 2.21 0.30
CA GLU A 157 5.96 2.35 -0.90
C GLU A 157 6.69 1.75 -2.11
N LYS A 158 6.00 0.91 -2.89
CA LYS A 158 6.63 0.15 -3.98
C LYS A 158 6.12 0.53 -5.37
N LEU A 159 4.97 1.19 -5.46
CA LEU A 159 4.33 1.64 -6.71
C LEU A 159 4.33 0.55 -7.81
N SER A 160 4.09 -0.68 -7.41
CA SER A 160 4.23 -1.87 -8.24
C SER A 160 3.46 -3.04 -7.62
N PRO A 161 3.16 -4.14 -8.34
CA PRO A 161 2.47 -5.30 -7.81
C PRO A 161 3.39 -6.17 -6.92
N VAL A 162 4.03 -5.54 -5.94
CA VAL A 162 4.77 -6.17 -4.85
C VAL A 162 4.09 -5.79 -3.54
N LEU A 163 3.80 -6.78 -2.69
CA LEU A 163 3.04 -6.63 -1.46
C LEU A 163 3.80 -7.26 -0.29
N ALA A 164 3.88 -6.53 0.82
CA ALA A 164 4.31 -7.12 2.09
C ALA A 164 3.14 -7.83 2.77
N MET A 165 3.36 -8.98 3.38
CA MET A 165 2.35 -9.65 4.18
C MET A 165 2.89 -9.90 5.58
N TYR A 166 2.21 -9.32 6.56
CA TYR A 166 2.54 -9.40 7.98
C TYR A 166 1.54 -10.27 8.72
N ARG A 167 2.03 -11.01 9.71
CA ARG A 167 1.19 -11.72 10.66
C ARG A 167 1.00 -10.88 11.91
N ALA A 168 -0.24 -10.75 12.38
CA ALA A 168 -0.57 -10.10 13.64
C ALA A 168 -1.16 -11.11 14.62
N LYS A 169 -0.70 -11.09 15.88
CA LYS A 169 -1.17 -12.00 16.92
C LYS A 169 -2.63 -11.73 17.33
N ASP A 170 -3.02 -10.45 17.32
CA ASP A 170 -4.35 -9.95 17.67
C ASP A 170 -4.62 -8.61 16.95
N PHE A 171 -5.79 -8.04 17.16
CA PHE A 171 -6.19 -6.78 16.53
C PHE A 171 -5.35 -5.58 17.00
N GLY A 172 -4.96 -5.53 18.27
CA GLY A 172 -4.08 -4.48 18.79
C GLY A 172 -2.71 -4.49 18.13
N ASP A 173 -2.08 -5.67 17.98
CA ASP A 173 -0.83 -5.83 17.25
C ASP A 173 -0.97 -5.46 15.76
N ALA A 174 -2.13 -5.72 15.15
CA ALA A 174 -2.38 -5.29 13.77
C ALA A 174 -2.45 -3.76 13.65
N LEU A 175 -3.08 -3.10 14.62
CA LEU A 175 -3.14 -1.63 14.69
C LEU A 175 -1.76 -1.03 14.90
N ASP A 176 -0.96 -1.58 15.82
CA ASP A 176 0.41 -1.10 16.10
C ASP A 176 1.28 -1.18 14.83
N LYS A 177 1.21 -2.30 14.10
CA LYS A 177 1.91 -2.47 12.83
C LYS A 177 1.45 -1.46 11.76
N ALA A 178 0.13 -1.25 11.64
CA ALA A 178 -0.43 -0.30 10.68
C ALA A 178 -0.01 1.14 10.99
N GLU A 179 -0.07 1.55 12.26
CA GLU A 179 0.38 2.87 12.71
C GLU A 179 1.86 3.11 12.42
N HIS A 180 2.71 2.10 12.65
CA HIS A 180 4.14 2.18 12.38
C HIS A 180 4.41 2.39 10.88
N LEU A 181 3.79 1.58 10.04
CA LEU A 181 3.91 1.70 8.58
C LEU A 181 3.44 3.08 8.07
N ILE A 182 2.37 3.63 8.64
CA ILE A 182 1.88 4.97 8.30
C ILE A 182 2.85 6.05 8.79
N ALA A 183 3.38 5.91 10.01
CA ALA A 183 4.29 6.90 10.60
C ALA A 183 5.58 7.03 9.79
N ASP A 184 6.15 5.92 9.37
CA ASP A 184 7.40 5.89 8.62
C ASP A 184 7.23 6.16 7.13
N GLY A 185 6.12 5.72 6.54
CA GLY A 185 5.90 5.75 5.09
C GLY A 185 5.07 6.91 4.55
N GLY A 186 4.38 7.64 5.42
CA GLY A 186 3.59 8.80 5.00
C GLY A 186 2.26 8.97 5.74
N TYR A 187 2.25 9.88 6.69
CA TYR A 187 1.02 10.35 7.33
C TYR A 187 0.03 10.93 6.32
N GLY A 188 -1.26 10.71 6.62
CA GLY A 188 -2.33 11.46 5.96
C GLY A 188 -2.81 10.87 4.64
N HIS A 189 -2.38 9.67 4.23
CA HIS A 189 -2.83 9.10 2.96
C HIS A 189 -4.07 8.19 3.13
N THR A 190 -3.93 6.89 3.16
CA THR A 190 -5.03 5.91 3.16
C THR A 190 -4.71 4.72 4.06
N ALA A 191 -5.74 4.19 4.72
CA ALA A 191 -5.67 2.90 5.41
C ALA A 191 -6.98 2.13 5.20
N SER A 192 -6.94 0.79 5.11
CA SER A 192 -8.12 -0.05 4.92
C SER A 192 -8.22 -1.17 5.96
N LEU A 193 -9.45 -1.50 6.34
CA LEU A 193 -9.80 -2.56 7.28
C LEU A 193 -10.86 -3.45 6.67
N TYR A 194 -10.65 -4.76 6.70
CA TYR A 194 -11.64 -5.77 6.34
C TYR A 194 -12.09 -6.48 7.61
N ILE A 195 -13.39 -6.41 7.91
CA ILE A 195 -13.98 -6.86 9.18
C ILE A 195 -15.49 -7.09 9.04
N ASP A 196 -16.10 -7.90 9.90
CA ASP A 196 -17.55 -7.89 10.08
C ASP A 196 -17.99 -6.56 10.71
N VAL A 197 -18.76 -5.76 9.96
CA VAL A 197 -19.16 -4.41 10.38
C VAL A 197 -20.21 -4.42 11.49
N ILE A 198 -20.94 -5.52 11.68
CA ILE A 198 -21.97 -5.63 12.71
C ILE A 198 -21.33 -5.98 14.06
N GLY A 199 -20.56 -7.06 14.08
CA GLY A 199 -19.89 -7.54 15.30
C GLY A 199 -18.61 -6.78 15.65
N GLY A 200 -18.02 -6.07 14.69
CA GLY A 200 -16.73 -5.40 14.83
C GLY A 200 -16.77 -3.91 15.12
N LYS A 201 -17.92 -3.34 15.54
CA LYS A 201 -18.09 -1.90 15.71
C LYS A 201 -17.01 -1.27 16.59
N ASP A 202 -16.74 -1.84 17.76
CA ASP A 202 -15.74 -1.30 18.70
C ASP A 202 -14.33 -1.29 18.09
N LYS A 203 -13.99 -2.34 17.31
CA LYS A 203 -12.73 -2.41 16.58
C LYS A 203 -12.65 -1.36 15.46
N ILE A 204 -13.77 -1.10 14.77
CA ILE A 204 -13.84 -0.05 13.73
C ILE A 204 -13.66 1.33 14.37
N ASP A 205 -14.30 1.58 15.50
CA ASP A 205 -14.16 2.83 16.23
C ASP A 205 -12.71 3.03 16.70
N GLU A 206 -12.07 2.01 17.29
CA GLU A 206 -10.66 2.06 17.66
C GLU A 206 -9.74 2.30 16.46
N TYR A 207 -9.95 1.56 15.37
CA TYR A 207 -9.20 1.74 14.12
C TYR A 207 -9.30 3.16 13.58
N THR A 208 -10.52 3.72 13.55
CA THR A 208 -10.78 5.07 13.05
C THR A 208 -10.08 6.15 13.88
N HIS A 209 -10.01 5.96 15.19
CA HIS A 209 -9.31 6.88 16.09
C HIS A 209 -7.79 6.81 15.97
N ARG A 210 -7.25 5.62 15.70
CA ARG A 210 -5.81 5.40 15.67
C ARG A 210 -5.19 5.73 14.32
N MET A 211 -5.86 5.46 13.21
CA MET A 211 -5.28 5.67 11.87
C MET A 211 -5.22 7.14 11.51
N LYS A 212 -4.02 7.69 11.43
CA LYS A 212 -3.76 9.11 11.06
C LYS A 212 -3.68 9.28 9.55
N THR A 213 -4.77 8.96 8.88
CA THR A 213 -4.92 9.04 7.42
C THR A 213 -6.15 9.87 7.05
N CYS A 214 -6.14 10.51 5.89
CA CYS A 214 -7.28 11.29 5.40
C CYS A 214 -8.40 10.39 4.85
N ARG A 215 -8.08 9.16 4.49
CA ARG A 215 -9.03 8.16 4.00
C ARG A 215 -8.93 6.90 4.84
N ILE A 216 -10.03 6.60 5.51
CA ILE A 216 -10.21 5.37 6.30
C ILE A 216 -11.31 4.56 5.62
N LEU A 217 -10.97 3.38 5.15
CA LEU A 217 -11.85 2.52 4.38
C LEU A 217 -12.17 1.24 5.15
N VAL A 218 -13.43 0.83 5.09
CA VAL A 218 -13.87 -0.45 5.65
C VAL A 218 -14.50 -1.28 4.54
N ASN A 219 -14.01 -2.52 4.36
CA ASN A 219 -14.48 -3.47 3.36
C ASN A 219 -14.49 -2.92 1.92
N THR A 220 -13.55 -2.03 1.60
CA THR A 220 -13.48 -1.32 0.32
C THR A 220 -12.04 -1.35 -0.21
N PRO A 221 -11.84 -1.59 -1.53
CA PRO A 221 -10.51 -1.52 -2.15
C PRO A 221 -9.91 -0.12 -2.01
N SER A 222 -8.65 0.01 -1.62
CA SER A 222 -8.05 1.32 -1.37
C SER A 222 -7.77 2.12 -2.64
N SER A 223 -7.67 1.48 -3.79
CA SER A 223 -7.58 2.17 -5.10
C SER A 223 -8.88 2.85 -5.53
N CYS A 224 -9.99 2.65 -4.82
CA CYS A 224 -11.29 3.27 -5.10
C CYS A 224 -11.30 4.79 -4.84
N LEU A 225 -10.27 5.49 -5.31
CA LEU A 225 -10.03 6.91 -5.08
C LEU A 225 -10.97 7.76 -5.97
N LEU A 226 -11.23 7.31 -7.18
CA LEU A 226 -12.07 8.01 -8.13
C LEU A 226 -13.54 8.03 -7.70
N TYR A 227 -14.03 6.96 -7.07
CA TYR A 227 -15.41 6.90 -6.55
C TYR A 227 -15.67 7.75 -5.31
N THR A 228 -14.63 8.01 -4.51
CA THR A 228 -14.76 8.74 -3.24
C THR A 228 -14.32 10.19 -3.31
N SER A 229 -13.63 10.59 -4.38
CA SER A 229 -13.13 11.95 -4.57
C SER A 229 -13.90 12.75 -5.60
N ASP A 230 -14.81 12.13 -6.33
CA ASP A 230 -15.65 12.82 -7.30
C ASP A 230 -16.91 13.41 -6.64
N ALA A 231 -16.67 14.39 -5.76
CA ALA A 231 -17.71 15.21 -5.18
C ALA A 231 -18.34 16.20 -6.21
N ALA A 232 -17.88 16.16 -7.47
CA ALA A 232 -18.37 17.05 -8.52
C ALA A 232 -19.68 16.56 -9.15
N ASP A 233 -19.99 15.27 -9.02
CA ASP A 233 -21.20 14.68 -9.62
C ASP A 233 -22.41 14.62 -8.68
N ASP A 234 -22.27 15.03 -7.41
CA ASP A 234 -23.38 15.17 -6.48
C ASP A 234 -24.10 16.51 -6.68
N LYS A 235 -24.77 16.67 -7.83
CA LYS A 235 -25.74 17.73 -8.07
C LYS A 235 -27.08 17.19 -8.52
#